data_56aefa56edd707ff570841f4233c6dff
#
_entry.id   56aefa56edd707ff570841f4233c6dff
#
_cell.length_a   1.000
_cell.length_b   1.000
_cell.length_c   1.000
_cell.angle_alpha   90.00
_cell.angle_beta   90.00
_cell.angle_gamma   90.00
#
_symmetry.space_group_name_H-M   'P 1'
#
loop_
_entity.id
_entity.type
_entity.pdbx_description
1 polymer ?
#
loop_
_entity_poly.entity_id
_entity_poly.type
_entity_poly.pdbx_seq_one_letter_code
_entity_poly.pdbx_strand_id
1 'polypeptide(L)'
;MEIFDYDHILLLPRKCRVQSRSECDTGIDFGGRRFRLPVVPSNMKTVVDEAICTWMAEHGYFYVMHRFDLDNVQFVRAMQAKGCYASISLGVQPHDYASVE
;
A
#
# COMPACT_ATOMS: atom_id res chain seq x y z
N MET A 1 -3.79 23.46 -16.10
CA MET A 1 -3.08 22.58 -15.13
C MET A 1 -1.64 22.42 -15.58
N GLU A 2 -0.70 22.75 -14.72
CA GLU A 2 0.72 22.50 -15.02
C GLU A 2 1.04 21.01 -14.80
N ILE A 3 1.77 20.45 -15.75
CA ILE A 3 2.26 19.07 -15.67
C ILE A 3 3.76 19.14 -15.42
N PHE A 4 4.23 18.48 -14.35
CA PHE A 4 5.65 18.43 -14.01
C PHE A 4 6.01 17.04 -13.48
N ASP A 5 7.29 16.71 -13.60
CA ASP A 5 7.89 15.52 -13.03
C ASP A 5 8.81 15.90 -11.86
N TYR A 6 9.31 14.92 -11.13
CA TYR A 6 10.23 15.13 -10.01
C TYR A 6 11.48 15.95 -10.39
N ASP A 7 11.92 15.83 -11.64
CA ASP A 7 13.06 16.62 -12.16
C ASP A 7 12.77 18.13 -12.25
N HIS A 8 11.51 18.55 -12.17
CA HIS A 8 11.08 19.93 -12.31
C HIS A 8 10.77 20.61 -10.98
N ILE A 9 10.92 19.91 -9.86
CA ILE A 9 10.58 20.44 -8.54
C ILE A 9 11.73 20.26 -7.55
N LEU A 10 11.79 21.17 -6.59
CA LEU A 10 12.71 21.11 -5.46
C LEU A 10 11.95 21.36 -4.18
N LEU A 11 12.38 20.72 -3.09
CA LEU A 11 11.88 21.02 -1.76
C LEU A 11 12.57 22.27 -1.21
N LEU A 12 11.79 23.26 -0.79
CA LEU A 12 12.32 24.44 -0.13
C LEU A 12 12.65 24.10 1.33
N PRO A 13 13.89 24.30 1.77
CA PRO A 13 14.25 24.11 3.16
C PRO A 13 13.46 25.05 4.08
N ARG A 14 13.01 24.52 5.21
CA ARG A 14 12.37 25.32 6.26
C ARG A 14 13.11 25.13 7.57
N LYS A 15 13.02 26.12 8.44
CA LYS A 15 13.56 26.02 9.79
C LYS A 15 12.88 24.86 10.52
N CYS A 16 13.67 23.98 11.11
CA CYS A 16 13.16 22.90 11.95
C CYS A 16 13.96 22.80 13.24
N ARG A 17 13.38 22.13 14.25
CA ARG A 17 14.01 21.91 15.56
C ARG A 17 14.38 20.44 15.77
N VAL A 18 14.20 19.62 14.74
CA VAL A 18 14.49 18.18 14.78
C VAL A 18 16.00 17.97 14.85
N GLN A 19 16.44 17.18 15.82
CA GLN A 19 17.85 16.84 16.00
C GLN A 19 18.22 15.53 15.30
N SER A 20 17.25 14.62 15.15
CA SER A 20 17.44 13.33 14.51
C SER A 20 16.24 12.98 13.64
N ARG A 21 16.49 12.29 12.53
CA ARG A 21 15.41 11.75 11.66
C ARG A 21 14.44 10.84 12.41
N SER A 22 14.94 10.16 13.45
CA SER A 22 14.10 9.26 14.27
C SER A 22 12.98 9.98 15.04
N GLU A 23 13.08 11.30 15.22
CA GLU A 23 12.04 12.12 15.84
C GLU A 23 10.88 12.44 14.89
N CYS A 24 11.07 12.21 13.59
CA CYS A 24 10.06 12.54 12.59
C CYS A 24 8.99 11.47 12.52
N ASP A 25 7.72 11.88 12.59
CA ASP A 25 6.58 11.02 12.33
C ASP A 25 6.30 11.02 10.82
N THR A 26 6.60 9.90 10.16
CA THR A 26 6.38 9.70 8.73
C THR A 26 5.05 9.01 8.42
N GLY A 27 4.26 8.72 9.44
CA GLY A 27 3.00 8.02 9.28
C GLY A 27 1.94 8.82 8.54
N ILE A 28 0.96 8.12 8.00
CA ILE A 28 -0.18 8.69 7.28
C ILE A 28 -1.47 7.99 7.69
N ASP A 29 -2.53 8.76 7.82
CA ASP A 29 -3.88 8.24 8.02
C ASP A 29 -4.55 8.07 6.65
N PHE A 30 -4.96 6.85 6.33
CA PHE A 30 -5.60 6.52 5.07
C PHE A 30 -6.69 5.46 5.29
N GLY A 31 -7.89 5.72 4.78
CA GLY A 31 -9.00 4.78 4.90
C GLY A 31 -9.35 4.40 6.35
N GLY A 32 -9.18 5.31 7.30
CA GLY A 32 -9.46 5.05 8.72
C GLY A 32 -8.37 4.25 9.44
N ARG A 33 -7.23 4.01 8.81
CA ARG A 33 -6.07 3.33 9.40
C ARG A 33 -4.83 4.20 9.36
N ARG A 34 -3.98 4.00 10.36
CA ARG A 34 -2.65 4.62 10.42
C ARG A 34 -1.62 3.69 9.79
N PHE A 35 -0.86 4.21 8.83
CA PHE A 35 0.28 3.52 8.21
C PHE A 35 1.59 4.22 8.53
N ARG A 36 2.69 3.47 8.57
CA ARG A 36 3.99 3.99 9.00
C ARG A 36 4.64 4.92 7.98
N LEU A 37 4.36 4.71 6.69
CA LEU A 37 4.93 5.49 5.58
C LEU A 37 3.88 5.73 4.50
N PRO A 38 3.91 6.88 3.81
CA PRO A 38 3.08 7.13 2.62
C PRO A 38 3.70 6.48 1.37
N VAL A 39 4.07 5.21 1.46
CA VAL A 39 4.73 4.47 0.38
C VAL A 39 3.96 3.18 0.14
N VAL A 40 3.67 2.92 -1.13
CA VAL A 40 2.96 1.72 -1.57
C VAL A 40 3.82 1.01 -2.63
N PRO A 41 4.18 -0.26 -2.45
CA PRO A 41 4.84 -1.00 -3.51
C PRO A 41 3.90 -1.20 -4.69
N SER A 42 4.44 -1.21 -5.90
CA SER A 42 3.63 -1.48 -7.08
C SER A 42 2.94 -2.84 -6.97
N ASN A 43 1.65 -2.89 -7.29
CA ASN A 43 0.83 -4.10 -7.22
C ASN A 43 1.10 -5.05 -8.40
N MET A 44 2.36 -5.39 -8.61
CA MET A 44 2.85 -6.23 -9.69
C MET A 44 3.25 -7.61 -9.16
N LYS A 45 2.98 -8.65 -9.94
CA LYS A 45 3.33 -10.03 -9.60
C LYS A 45 4.81 -10.22 -9.26
N THR A 46 5.68 -9.42 -9.87
CA THR A 46 7.13 -9.46 -9.64
C THR A 46 7.59 -8.63 -8.44
N VAL A 47 6.72 -7.84 -7.84
CA VAL A 47 7.04 -6.93 -6.73
C VAL A 47 6.44 -7.42 -5.41
N VAL A 48 5.18 -7.83 -5.42
CA VAL A 48 4.46 -8.28 -4.22
C VAL A 48 4.01 -9.72 -4.36
N ASP A 49 4.00 -10.44 -3.25
CA ASP A 49 3.43 -11.77 -3.12
C ASP A 49 2.71 -11.88 -1.76
N GLU A 50 2.13 -13.04 -1.49
CA GLU A 50 1.37 -13.25 -0.25
C GLU A 50 2.23 -13.06 1.01
N ALA A 51 3.47 -13.54 0.99
CA ALA A 51 4.38 -13.41 2.13
C ALA A 51 4.77 -11.94 2.39
N ILE A 52 5.09 -11.19 1.35
CA ILE A 52 5.43 -9.76 1.44
C ILE A 52 4.22 -8.96 1.92
N CYS A 53 3.04 -9.17 1.36
CA CYS A 53 1.82 -8.47 1.76
C CYS A 53 1.43 -8.76 3.20
N THR A 54 1.58 -10.00 3.65
CA THR A 54 1.35 -10.38 5.04
C THR A 54 2.32 -9.65 5.97
N TRP A 55 3.59 -9.66 5.65
CA TRP A 55 4.60 -8.95 6.41
C TRP A 55 4.29 -7.45 6.52
N MET A 56 3.93 -6.82 5.40
CA MET A 56 3.58 -5.40 5.37
C MET A 56 2.36 -5.09 6.24
N ALA A 57 1.32 -5.90 6.16
CA ALA A 57 0.13 -5.74 6.99
C ALA A 57 0.43 -5.86 8.49
N GLU A 58 1.27 -6.83 8.87
CA GLU A 58 1.68 -7.05 10.26
C GLU A 58 2.54 -5.92 10.82
N HIS A 59 3.27 -5.21 9.96
CA HIS A 59 4.19 -4.14 10.35
C HIS A 59 3.65 -2.72 10.13
N GLY A 60 2.38 -2.58 9.77
CA GLY A 60 1.74 -1.28 9.63
C GLY A 60 2.08 -0.54 8.33
N TYR A 61 2.41 -1.25 7.28
CA TYR A 61 2.62 -0.70 5.94
C TYR A 61 1.44 -0.96 5.04
N PHE A 62 1.14 -0.01 4.16
CA PHE A 62 0.09 -0.17 3.16
C PHE A 62 0.59 -0.97 1.96
N TYR A 63 -0.26 -1.86 1.47
CA TYR A 63 0.01 -2.66 0.28
C TYR A 63 -1.27 -2.82 -0.55
N VAL A 64 -1.10 -3.15 -1.81
CA VAL A 64 -2.17 -3.64 -2.68
C VAL A 64 -1.68 -4.93 -3.33
N MET A 65 -2.42 -6.04 -3.16
CA MET A 65 -2.06 -7.31 -3.77
C MET A 65 -2.34 -7.29 -5.27
N HIS A 66 -1.47 -7.91 -6.06
CA HIS A 66 -1.70 -8.08 -7.49
C HIS A 66 -2.88 -9.02 -7.77
N ARG A 67 -3.38 -9.03 -9.01
CA ARG A 67 -4.55 -9.82 -9.42
C ARG A 67 -4.23 -11.01 -10.33
N PHE A 68 -2.97 -11.33 -10.55
CA PHE A 68 -2.54 -12.33 -11.52
C PHE A 68 -2.22 -13.67 -10.87
N ASP A 69 -2.79 -14.76 -11.42
CA ASP A 69 -2.59 -16.14 -10.95
C ASP A 69 -2.83 -16.29 -9.43
N LEU A 70 -3.85 -15.60 -8.92
CA LEU A 70 -4.17 -15.57 -7.50
C LEU A 70 -5.69 -15.61 -7.29
N ASP A 71 -6.12 -16.41 -6.33
CA ASP A 71 -7.50 -16.36 -5.82
C ASP A 71 -7.59 -15.24 -4.76
N ASN A 72 -8.11 -14.09 -5.18
CA ASN A 72 -8.23 -12.92 -4.33
C ASN A 72 -9.15 -13.16 -3.12
N VAL A 73 -10.21 -13.93 -3.28
CA VAL A 73 -11.14 -14.24 -2.18
C VAL A 73 -10.44 -15.07 -1.10
N GLN A 74 -9.70 -16.09 -1.52
CA GLN A 74 -8.92 -16.91 -0.58
C GLN A 74 -7.85 -16.08 0.13
N PHE A 75 -7.17 -15.20 -0.59
CA PHE A 75 -6.19 -14.28 0.01
C PHE A 75 -6.83 -13.38 1.07
N VAL A 76 -7.96 -12.74 0.76
CA VAL A 76 -8.68 -11.89 1.72
C VAL A 76 -9.10 -12.68 2.96
N ARG A 77 -9.63 -13.89 2.79
CA ARG A 77 -10.01 -14.76 3.90
C ARG A 77 -8.82 -15.13 4.78
N ALA A 78 -7.68 -15.45 4.15
CA ALA A 78 -6.46 -15.79 4.87
C ALA A 78 -5.94 -14.60 5.68
N MET A 79 -5.98 -13.39 5.11
CA MET A 79 -5.58 -12.17 5.83
C MET A 79 -6.52 -11.85 6.99
N GLN A 80 -7.82 -12.00 6.80
CA GLN A 80 -8.81 -11.81 7.87
C GLN A 80 -8.60 -12.80 9.01
N ALA A 81 -8.31 -14.07 8.69
CA ALA A 81 -8.01 -15.10 9.69
C ALA A 81 -6.78 -14.75 10.53
N LYS A 82 -5.83 -14.01 9.98
CA LYS A 82 -4.64 -13.51 10.71
C LYS A 82 -4.89 -12.19 11.45
N GLY A 83 -6.09 -11.62 11.37
CA GLY A 83 -6.39 -10.32 11.94
C GLY A 83 -5.76 -9.14 11.18
N CYS A 84 -5.32 -9.37 9.95
CA CYS A 84 -4.72 -8.36 9.08
C CYS A 84 -5.77 -7.75 8.14
N TYR A 85 -5.58 -6.47 7.79
CA TYR A 85 -6.38 -5.90 6.71
C TYR A 85 -5.96 -6.49 5.37
N ALA A 86 -6.86 -6.46 4.40
CA ALA A 86 -6.60 -6.92 3.04
C ALA A 86 -6.91 -5.83 2.03
N SER A 87 -6.01 -5.64 1.08
CA SER A 87 -6.20 -4.75 -0.06
C SER A 87 -5.80 -5.50 -1.34
N ILE A 88 -6.69 -5.52 -2.31
CA ILE A 88 -6.53 -6.29 -3.54
C ILE A 88 -6.72 -5.42 -4.77
N SER A 89 -6.17 -5.88 -5.89
CA SER A 89 -6.41 -5.31 -7.21
C SER A 89 -7.55 -6.06 -7.90
N LEU A 90 -8.35 -5.34 -8.65
CA LEU A 90 -9.44 -5.90 -9.44
C LEU A 90 -9.39 -5.34 -10.85
N GLY A 91 -9.70 -6.18 -11.84
CA GLY A 91 -9.91 -5.72 -13.21
C GLY A 91 -11.24 -4.97 -13.35
N VAL A 92 -11.45 -4.36 -14.50
CA VAL A 92 -12.65 -3.54 -14.78
C VAL A 92 -13.68 -4.26 -15.66
N GLN A 93 -13.44 -5.52 -15.99
CA GLN A 93 -14.37 -6.31 -16.78
C GLN A 93 -15.45 -6.95 -15.89
N PRO A 94 -16.65 -7.26 -16.43
CA PRO A 94 -17.72 -7.84 -15.62
C PRO A 94 -17.32 -9.13 -14.89
N HIS A 95 -16.51 -9.98 -15.52
CA HIS A 95 -16.04 -11.22 -14.90
C HIS A 95 -15.07 -10.99 -13.73
N ASP A 96 -14.39 -9.86 -13.70
CA ASP A 96 -13.51 -9.52 -12.59
C ASP A 96 -14.30 -9.22 -11.31
N TYR A 97 -15.44 -8.54 -11.45
CA TYR A 97 -16.32 -8.26 -10.31
C TYR A 97 -16.96 -9.55 -9.78
N ALA A 98 -17.44 -10.41 -10.66
CA ALA A 98 -18.03 -11.69 -10.29
C ALA A 98 -17.06 -12.60 -9.51
N SER A 99 -15.76 -12.44 -9.70
CA SER A 99 -14.74 -13.25 -9.02
C SER A 99 -14.59 -12.94 -7.53
N VAL A 100 -15.15 -11.83 -7.05
CA VAL A 100 -14.99 -11.37 -5.65
C VAL A 100 -16.31 -11.23 -4.90
N GLU A 101 -17.44 -11.50 -5.58
CA GLU A 101 -18.75 -11.58 -4.95
C GLU A 101 -18.94 -12.95 -4.26
#